data_e783252b4a4817ae9689e36a8647d996
#
_entry.id   e783252b4a4817ae9689e36a8647d996
#
_cell.length_a   1.000
_cell.length_b   1.000
_cell.length_c   1.000
_cell.angle_alpha   90.00
_cell.angle_beta   90.00
_cell.angle_gamma   90.00
#
_symmetry.space_group_name_H-M   'P 1'
#
loop_
_entity.id
_entity.type
_entity.pdbx_description
1 polymer ?
#
loop_
_entity_poly.entity_id
_entity_poly.type
_entity_poly.pdbx_seq_one_letter_code
_entity_poly.pdbx_strand_id
1 'polypeptide(L)'
;HLCGVTDRKADLDMAAQGAALPAAALWALIETMEQLRRDAVQLFRRYDVLVTPSAAALPWPAAQAFPPTFNGQAVGPRGHAVFTGWVNAAGLPAVALPSQPSAEGLPIGIQAIGPYGADARLLQIGAAYEKLSPWAHRWPTL
;
A
#
# COMPACT_ATOMS: atom_id res chain seq x y z
N HIS A 1 2.36 -19.78 15.56
CA HIS A 1 1.98 -20.11 14.18
C HIS A 1 2.04 -18.83 13.35
N LEU A 2 3.18 -18.62 12.70
CA LEU A 2 3.36 -17.55 11.74
C LEU A 2 2.48 -17.83 10.52
N CYS A 3 1.61 -16.90 10.20
CA CYS A 3 0.81 -16.86 9.00
C CYS A 3 1.74 -16.89 7.77
N GLY A 4 1.89 -18.04 7.19
CA GLY A 4 2.77 -18.29 6.05
C GLY A 4 2.24 -19.44 5.21
N VAL A 5 0.93 -19.66 5.20
CA VAL A 5 0.31 -20.47 4.17
C VAL A 5 0.07 -19.51 2.99
N THR A 6 1.14 -19.27 2.22
CA THR A 6 0.97 -18.85 0.84
C THR A 6 0.02 -19.85 0.21
N ASP A 7 -1.09 -19.39 -0.35
CA ASP A 7 -1.99 -20.24 -1.12
C ASP A 7 -1.20 -20.68 -2.37
N ARG A 8 -0.53 -21.83 -2.25
CA ARG A 8 0.32 -22.41 -3.30
C ARG A 8 -0.42 -22.52 -4.63
N LYS A 9 -1.74 -22.68 -4.58
CA LYS A 9 -2.57 -22.71 -5.77
C LYS A 9 -2.64 -21.34 -6.43
N ALA A 10 -2.87 -20.27 -5.66
CA ALA A 10 -2.90 -18.90 -6.18
C ALA A 10 -1.53 -18.48 -6.78
N ASP A 11 -0.43 -18.90 -6.15
CA ASP A 11 0.91 -18.64 -6.68
C ASP A 11 1.16 -19.39 -8.01
N LEU A 12 0.73 -20.63 -8.11
CA LEU A 12 0.84 -21.42 -9.34
C LEU A 12 -0.05 -20.86 -10.47
N ASP A 13 -1.27 -20.42 -10.13
CA ASP A 13 -2.18 -19.81 -11.07
C ASP A 13 -1.62 -18.47 -11.60
N MET A 14 -1.00 -17.65 -10.75
CA MET A 14 -0.31 -16.43 -11.17
C MET A 14 0.89 -16.74 -12.07
N ALA A 15 1.68 -17.73 -11.75
CA ALA A 15 2.82 -18.15 -12.57
C ALA A 15 2.37 -18.62 -13.95
N ALA A 16 1.29 -19.41 -14.02
CA ALA A 16 0.71 -19.87 -15.28
C ALA A 16 0.16 -18.70 -16.13
N GLN A 17 -0.52 -17.74 -15.50
CA GLN A 17 -0.98 -16.53 -16.18
C GLN A 17 0.20 -15.70 -16.71
N GLY A 18 1.25 -15.55 -15.92
CA GLY A 18 2.48 -14.86 -16.34
C GLY A 18 3.16 -15.54 -17.54
N ALA A 19 3.25 -16.86 -17.52
CA ALA A 19 3.83 -17.65 -18.62
C ALA A 19 3.03 -17.56 -19.92
N ALA A 20 1.72 -17.28 -19.83
CA ALA A 20 0.84 -17.12 -20.99
C ALA A 20 0.88 -15.70 -21.60
N LEU A 21 1.57 -14.74 -20.97
CA LEU A 21 1.63 -13.37 -21.47
C LEU A 21 2.52 -13.30 -22.73
N PRO A 22 2.03 -12.72 -23.84
CA PRO A 22 2.87 -12.44 -24.99
C PRO A 22 3.97 -11.42 -24.65
N ALA A 23 5.13 -11.53 -25.30
CA ALA A 23 6.23 -10.59 -25.10
C ALA A 23 5.84 -9.12 -25.31
N ALA A 24 4.94 -8.84 -26.27
CA ALA A 24 4.42 -7.50 -26.50
C ALA A 24 3.61 -6.95 -25.30
N ALA A 25 2.84 -7.80 -24.63
CA ALA A 25 2.11 -7.41 -23.42
C ALA A 25 3.07 -7.14 -22.25
N LEU A 26 4.09 -7.96 -22.08
CA LEU A 26 5.15 -7.73 -21.10
C LEU A 26 5.88 -6.39 -21.35
N TRP A 27 6.21 -6.11 -22.61
CA TRP A 27 6.83 -4.84 -22.98
C TRP A 27 5.94 -3.64 -22.65
N ALA A 28 4.65 -3.70 -22.99
CA ALA A 28 3.69 -2.64 -22.67
C ALA A 28 3.57 -2.40 -21.13
N LEU A 29 3.65 -3.46 -20.32
CA LEU A 29 3.70 -3.33 -18.87
C LEU A 29 4.96 -2.60 -18.40
N ILE A 30 6.13 -2.91 -18.96
CA ILE A 30 7.39 -2.23 -18.65
C ILE A 30 7.30 -0.74 -19.02
N GLU A 31 6.79 -0.41 -20.20
CA GLU A 31 6.57 0.98 -20.60
C GLU A 31 5.61 1.73 -19.66
N THR A 32 4.54 1.07 -19.22
CA THR A 32 3.59 1.63 -18.24
C THR A 32 4.28 1.91 -16.90
N MET A 33 5.12 1.00 -16.43
CA MET A 33 5.89 1.21 -15.18
C MET A 33 6.88 2.38 -15.31
N GLU A 34 7.55 2.51 -16.45
CA GLU A 34 8.45 3.63 -16.72
C GLU A 34 7.70 4.96 -16.81
N GLN A 35 6.49 4.96 -17.39
CA GLN A 35 5.63 6.15 -17.39
C GLN A 35 5.21 6.53 -15.97
N LEU A 36 4.79 5.55 -15.15
CA LEU A 36 4.45 5.78 -13.75
C LEU A 36 5.61 6.42 -12.97
N ARG A 37 6.85 5.97 -13.18
CA ARG A 37 8.03 6.56 -12.57
C ARG A 37 8.26 8.01 -13.00
N ARG A 38 8.10 8.31 -14.30
CA ARG A 38 8.19 9.68 -14.82
C ARG A 38 7.13 10.59 -14.21
N ASP A 39 5.90 10.10 -14.09
CA ASP A 39 4.79 10.85 -13.50
C ASP A 39 5.03 11.13 -12.02
N ALA A 40 5.58 10.16 -11.28
CA ALA A 40 5.98 10.33 -9.89
C ALA A 40 7.06 11.41 -9.73
N VAL A 41 8.05 11.45 -10.63
CA VAL A 41 9.06 12.52 -10.62
C VAL A 41 8.41 13.90 -10.83
N GLN A 42 7.45 14.02 -11.74
CA GLN A 42 6.74 15.29 -11.96
C GLN A 42 5.88 15.69 -10.74
N LEU A 43 5.23 14.72 -10.09
CA LEU A 43 4.46 14.93 -8.86
C LEU A 43 5.36 15.53 -7.78
N PHE A 44 6.52 14.94 -7.52
CA PHE A 44 7.46 15.35 -6.47
C PHE A 44 8.30 16.60 -6.83
N ARG A 45 8.15 17.18 -8.02
CA ARG A 45 8.59 18.54 -8.28
C ARG A 45 7.71 19.62 -7.63
N ARG A 46 6.47 19.25 -7.28
CA ARG A 46 5.47 20.17 -6.72
C ARG A 46 5.19 19.91 -5.25
N TYR A 47 5.45 18.70 -4.78
CA TYR A 47 5.14 18.27 -3.42
C TYR A 47 6.34 17.56 -2.81
N ASP A 48 6.63 17.86 -1.55
CA ASP A 48 7.71 17.19 -0.80
C ASP A 48 7.32 15.79 -0.33
N VAL A 49 6.04 15.61 0.02
CA VAL A 49 5.47 14.36 0.53
C VAL A 49 4.02 14.25 0.06
N LEU A 50 3.63 13.05 -0.32
CA LEU A 50 2.23 12.70 -0.56
C LEU A 50 1.73 11.84 0.60
N VAL A 51 0.59 12.20 1.16
CA VAL A 51 -0.04 11.42 2.24
C VAL A 51 -1.31 10.78 1.72
N THR A 52 -1.46 9.48 1.93
CA THR A 52 -2.66 8.72 1.56
C THR A 52 -3.07 7.79 2.70
N PRO A 53 -4.29 7.23 2.70
CA PRO A 53 -4.57 6.07 3.53
C PRO A 53 -3.63 4.91 3.20
N SER A 54 -3.32 4.05 4.18
CA SER A 54 -2.54 2.82 3.95
C SER A 54 -3.38 1.75 3.26
N ALA A 55 -4.69 1.73 3.48
CA ALA A 55 -5.63 0.82 2.84
C ALA A 55 -6.91 1.56 2.44
N ALA A 56 -7.58 1.07 1.40
CA ALA A 56 -8.82 1.66 0.90
C ALA A 56 -10.08 1.15 1.62
N ALA A 57 -9.92 0.34 2.65
CA ALA A 57 -11.01 -0.19 3.46
C ALA A 57 -10.62 -0.18 4.93
N LEU A 58 -11.62 -0.12 5.80
CA LEU A 58 -11.47 -0.43 7.22
C LEU A 58 -11.15 -1.92 7.39
N PRO A 59 -10.65 -2.33 8.56
CA PRO A 59 -10.47 -3.74 8.88
C PRO A 59 -11.75 -4.54 8.59
N TRP A 60 -11.62 -5.71 7.99
CA TRP A 60 -12.73 -6.61 7.64
C TRP A 60 -12.62 -7.93 8.39
N PRO A 61 -13.70 -8.74 8.44
CA PRO A 61 -13.68 -10.02 9.14
C PRO A 61 -12.56 -10.94 8.68
N ALA A 62 -11.83 -11.54 9.63
CA ALA A 62 -10.67 -12.41 9.37
C ALA A 62 -10.99 -13.64 8.49
N ALA A 63 -12.26 -14.06 8.44
CA ALA A 63 -12.72 -15.15 7.56
C ALA A 63 -12.78 -14.76 6.07
N GLN A 64 -12.66 -13.46 5.74
CA GLN A 64 -12.67 -12.95 4.38
C GLN A 64 -11.24 -12.62 3.94
N ALA A 65 -10.82 -13.13 2.80
CA ALA A 65 -9.48 -12.90 2.25
C ALA A 65 -9.25 -11.42 1.87
N PHE A 66 -10.31 -10.69 1.49
CA PHE A 66 -10.29 -9.26 1.15
C PHE A 66 -11.68 -8.66 1.31
N PRO A 67 -11.81 -7.33 1.45
CA PRO A 67 -13.13 -6.70 1.55
C PRO A 67 -13.88 -6.88 0.23
N PRO A 68 -15.17 -7.27 0.25
CA PRO A 68 -15.92 -7.53 -0.98
C PRO A 68 -16.23 -6.26 -1.77
N THR A 69 -16.30 -5.14 -1.08
CA THR A 69 -16.62 -3.85 -1.69
C THR A 69 -15.72 -2.74 -1.14
N PHE A 70 -15.49 -1.72 -1.97
CA PHE A 70 -14.88 -0.47 -1.60
C PHE A 70 -15.72 0.68 -2.13
N ASN A 71 -16.13 1.60 -1.25
CA ASN A 71 -17.05 2.70 -1.59
C ASN A 71 -18.32 2.21 -2.35
N GLY A 72 -18.89 1.08 -1.91
CA GLY A 72 -20.07 0.48 -2.53
C GLY A 72 -19.83 -0.25 -3.86
N GLN A 73 -18.62 -0.26 -4.37
CA GLN A 73 -18.25 -0.96 -5.60
C GLN A 73 -17.55 -2.28 -5.29
N ALA A 74 -17.90 -3.34 -6.02
CA ALA A 74 -17.24 -4.63 -5.91
C ALA A 74 -15.75 -4.51 -6.30
N VAL A 75 -14.87 -5.09 -5.50
CA VAL A 75 -13.43 -5.07 -5.73
C VAL A 75 -12.83 -6.46 -5.71
N GLY A 76 -11.73 -6.64 -6.44
CA GLY A 76 -10.97 -7.87 -6.44
C GLY A 76 -9.98 -7.95 -5.26
N PRO A 77 -9.18 -9.03 -5.20
CA PRO A 77 -8.28 -9.34 -4.09
C PRO A 77 -7.30 -8.23 -3.69
N ARG A 78 -6.96 -7.33 -4.61
CA ARG A 78 -6.01 -6.22 -4.39
C ARG A 78 -6.66 -4.84 -4.32
N GLY A 79 -8.00 -4.75 -4.35
CA GLY A 79 -8.71 -3.46 -4.32
C GLY A 79 -8.39 -2.61 -3.09
N HIS A 80 -8.14 -3.24 -1.94
CA HIS A 80 -7.74 -2.55 -0.72
C HIS A 80 -6.33 -1.92 -0.78
N ALA A 81 -5.48 -2.37 -1.70
CA ALA A 81 -4.09 -1.90 -1.86
C ALA A 81 -3.92 -0.82 -2.95
N VAL A 82 -5.00 -0.20 -3.39
CA VAL A 82 -4.97 0.81 -4.47
C VAL A 82 -4.03 1.99 -4.16
N PHE A 83 -3.89 2.37 -2.89
CA PHE A 83 -3.02 3.47 -2.47
C PHE A 83 -1.55 3.06 -2.33
N THR A 84 -1.23 1.77 -2.19
CA THR A 84 0.13 1.28 -1.91
C THR A 84 0.76 0.59 -3.11
N GLY A 85 -0.02 -0.04 -3.97
CA GLY A 85 0.48 -0.85 -5.09
C GLY A 85 1.34 -0.06 -6.08
N TRP A 86 0.89 1.14 -6.45
CA TRP A 86 1.62 1.99 -7.38
C TRP A 86 2.94 2.52 -6.80
N VAL A 87 3.02 2.74 -5.49
CA VAL A 87 4.23 3.19 -4.78
C VAL A 87 5.33 2.17 -4.93
N ASN A 88 5.00 0.88 -4.71
CA ASN A 88 5.93 -0.23 -4.92
C ASN A 88 6.34 -0.37 -6.38
N ALA A 89 5.40 -0.26 -7.32
CA ALA A 89 5.68 -0.33 -8.75
C ALA A 89 6.58 0.81 -9.23
N ALA A 90 6.41 2.01 -8.68
CA ALA A 90 7.26 3.16 -8.96
C ALA A 90 8.63 3.10 -8.27
N GLY A 91 8.82 2.24 -7.27
CA GLY A 91 10.04 2.14 -6.47
C GLY A 91 10.26 3.34 -5.54
N LEU A 92 9.18 3.92 -5.03
CA LEU A 92 9.22 5.08 -4.14
C LEU A 92 9.31 4.66 -2.68
N PRO A 93 10.05 5.40 -1.85
CA PRO A 93 10.05 5.18 -0.41
C PRO A 93 8.74 5.64 0.21
N ALA A 94 8.25 4.91 1.20
CA ALA A 94 7.09 5.28 2.00
C ALA A 94 7.22 4.80 3.43
N VAL A 95 6.64 5.56 4.37
CA VAL A 95 6.51 5.18 5.77
C VAL A 95 5.03 5.05 6.12
N ALA A 96 4.66 3.91 6.72
CA ALA A 96 3.31 3.69 7.24
C ALA A 96 3.25 4.14 8.70
N LEU A 97 2.24 4.92 9.04
CA LEU A 97 2.05 5.53 10.34
C LEU A 97 0.60 5.27 10.82
N PRO A 98 0.37 5.01 12.12
CA PRO A 98 -0.97 4.92 12.63
C PRO A 98 -1.63 6.31 12.67
N SER A 99 -2.90 6.36 12.29
CA SER A 99 -3.75 7.53 12.41
C SER A 99 -4.64 7.46 13.65
N GLN A 100 -5.62 8.34 13.76
CA GLN A 100 -6.68 8.19 14.75
C GLN A 100 -7.51 6.94 14.39
N PRO A 101 -7.93 6.15 15.38
CA PRO A 101 -8.80 5.01 15.13
C PRO A 101 -10.16 5.45 14.57
N SER A 102 -10.91 4.51 13.98
CA SER A 102 -12.29 4.72 13.55
C SER A 102 -13.19 5.03 14.75
N ALA A 103 -14.44 5.40 14.48
CA ALA A 103 -15.45 5.63 15.53
C ALA A 103 -15.69 4.36 16.38
N GLU A 104 -15.49 3.18 15.80
CA GLU A 104 -15.60 1.88 16.47
C GLU A 104 -14.29 1.45 17.17
N GLY A 105 -13.25 2.29 17.17
CA GLY A 105 -11.96 1.99 17.78
C GLY A 105 -11.02 1.13 16.92
N LEU A 106 -11.37 0.84 15.67
CA LEU A 106 -10.52 0.05 14.76
C LEU A 106 -9.30 0.87 14.28
N PRO A 107 -8.12 0.24 14.15
CA PRO A 107 -6.92 0.94 13.72
C PRO A 107 -7.04 1.43 12.28
N ILE A 108 -6.63 2.66 12.03
CA ILE A 108 -6.51 3.25 10.71
C ILE A 108 -5.06 3.66 10.49
N GLY A 109 -4.50 3.29 9.34
CA GLY A 109 -3.16 3.67 8.92
C GLY A 109 -3.18 4.73 7.82
N ILE A 110 -2.16 5.57 7.83
CA ILE A 110 -1.79 6.44 6.73
C ILE A 110 -0.40 6.07 6.23
N GLN A 111 -0.07 6.44 5.00
CA GLN A 111 1.30 6.38 4.51
C GLN A 111 1.75 7.76 4.03
N ALA A 112 2.98 8.10 4.33
CA ALA A 112 3.67 9.23 3.74
C ALA A 112 4.67 8.71 2.69
N ILE A 113 4.58 9.21 1.47
CA ILE A 113 5.33 8.78 0.30
C ILE A 113 6.26 9.93 -0.09
N GLY A 114 7.52 9.64 -0.36
CA GLY A 114 8.50 10.63 -0.80
C GLY A 114 9.06 10.36 -2.19
N PRO A 115 9.82 11.30 -2.74
CA PRO A 115 10.56 11.08 -3.96
C PRO A 115 11.62 9.99 -3.77
N TYR A 116 12.12 9.43 -4.85
CA TYR A 116 13.17 8.43 -4.82
C TYR A 116 14.37 8.90 -3.99
N GLY A 117 14.85 8.07 -3.06
CA GLY A 117 15.96 8.36 -2.16
C GLY A 117 15.60 9.22 -0.94
N ALA A 118 14.32 9.53 -0.70
CA ALA A 118 13.88 10.33 0.44
C ALA A 118 13.68 9.53 1.75
N ASP A 119 14.22 8.32 1.85
CA ASP A 119 14.04 7.41 2.99
C ASP A 119 14.35 8.10 4.34
N ALA A 120 15.50 8.74 4.44
CA ALA A 120 15.91 9.45 5.65
C ALA A 120 14.95 10.57 6.04
N ARG A 121 14.43 11.32 5.06
CA ARG A 121 13.43 12.37 5.28
C ARG A 121 12.11 11.78 5.79
N LEU A 122 11.66 10.69 5.22
CA LEU A 122 10.43 10.03 5.65
C LEU A 122 10.55 9.46 7.08
N LEU A 123 11.70 8.91 7.46
CA LEU A 123 11.96 8.49 8.83
C LEU A 123 11.95 9.68 9.80
N GLN A 124 12.51 10.83 9.41
CA GLN A 124 12.45 12.05 10.21
C GLN A 124 11.00 12.55 10.38
N ILE A 125 10.21 12.52 9.30
CA ILE A 125 8.77 12.86 9.36
C ILE A 125 8.03 11.90 10.29
N GLY A 126 8.28 10.59 10.16
CA GLY A 126 7.70 9.58 11.04
C GLY A 126 8.03 9.81 12.50
N ALA A 127 9.29 10.08 12.83
CA ALA A 127 9.73 10.37 14.18
C ALA A 127 9.13 11.69 14.74
N ALA A 128 8.97 12.70 13.90
CA ALA A 128 8.30 13.95 14.29
C ALA A 128 6.81 13.73 14.55
N TYR A 129 6.15 12.97 13.68
CA TYR A 129 4.75 12.61 13.83
C TYR A 129 4.50 11.80 15.12
N GLU A 130 5.36 10.82 15.42
CA GLU A 130 5.26 10.01 16.64
C GLU A 130 5.34 10.86 17.92
N LYS A 131 6.17 11.90 17.93
CA LYS A 131 6.25 12.85 19.04
C LYS A 131 4.98 13.69 19.21
N LEU A 132 4.34 14.07 18.09
CA LEU A 132 3.13 14.89 18.10
C LEU A 132 1.87 14.07 18.37
N SER A 133 1.85 12.83 17.95
CA SER A 133 0.71 11.90 18.08
C SER A 133 1.21 10.52 18.55
N PRO A 134 1.64 10.38 19.81
CA PRO A 134 2.18 9.13 20.30
C PRO A 134 1.11 8.02 20.31
N TRP A 135 1.49 6.82 19.83
CA TRP A 135 0.60 5.65 19.75
C TRP A 135 1.11 4.43 20.53
N ALA A 136 2.27 4.51 21.17
CA ALA A 136 2.88 3.38 21.90
C ALA A 136 2.00 2.81 23.03
N HIS A 137 1.02 3.58 23.51
CA HIS A 137 0.05 3.17 24.51
C HIS A 137 -1.20 2.46 23.94
N ARG A 138 -1.34 2.40 22.61
CA ARG A 138 -2.52 1.82 21.93
C ARG A 138 -2.33 0.33 21.64
N TRP A 139 -2.04 -0.47 22.68
CA TRP A 139 -1.95 -1.92 22.53
C TRP A 139 -3.29 -2.57 22.85
N PRO A 140 -3.69 -3.62 22.12
CA PRO A 140 -4.87 -4.39 22.51
C PRO A 140 -4.65 -5.04 23.88
N THR A 141 -5.66 -4.97 24.72
CA THR A 141 -5.72 -5.81 25.94
C THR A 141 -6.01 -7.22 25.51
N LEU A 142 -5.07 -8.14 25.78
CA LEU A 142 -5.20 -9.58 25.53
C LEU A 142 -5.94 -10.24 26.70
#